data_1d0cf32dc6550dadbc9488d973ddb332
#
_entry.id   1d0cf32dc6550dadbc9488d973ddb332
#
_cell.length_a   1.000
_cell.length_b   1.000
_cell.length_c   1.000
_cell.angle_alpha   90.00
_cell.angle_beta   90.00
_cell.angle_gamma   90.00
#
_symmetry.space_group_name_H-M   'P 1'
#
loop_
_entity.id
_entity.type
_entity.pdbx_description
1 polymer ?
#
loop_
_entity_poly.entity_id
_entity_poly.type
_entity_poly.pdbx_seq_one_letter_code
_entity_poly.pdbx_strand_id
1 'polypeptide(L)'
;MKNAVWIWYPGDFELYHGMKQNFRREERGLGWPAFWKMDNWRGNLRFFRKYDLAEAETFTVYGRGVGHVQADGVKFPLEERITLPAGGHLIEVFIGNMTGLPCIYVENEREDGRIFSDGTWGADDFLQAVPVGTSSLYTGREQDPNEAEYEETVVNPVSVTEREGGTLVDFGRIVDGWPMISFAAGSAAAAGTGKEDMGDFSIIYGESEDEALDPVYCYYKEEHAYEGKKLRRRAFRYIYLPGILPGEVSISAVHQSIPLKVRASFHSNDDTINRIWEVAKNT
;
A
#
# COMPACT_ATOMS: atom_id res chain seq x y z
N MET A 1 -16.54 -21.15 3.99
CA MET A 1 -16.64 -20.41 2.72
C MET A 1 -15.31 -20.50 2.02
N LYS A 2 -15.28 -20.96 0.77
CA LYS A 2 -14.11 -20.86 -0.08
C LYS A 2 -14.16 -19.46 -0.66
N ASN A 3 -13.27 -18.60 -0.23
CA ASN A 3 -13.25 -17.23 -0.71
C ASN A 3 -12.29 -17.15 -1.90
N ALA A 4 -12.76 -16.63 -3.03
CA ALA A 4 -11.92 -16.24 -4.14
C ALA A 4 -10.89 -15.20 -3.67
N VAL A 5 -9.73 -15.19 -4.30
CA VAL A 5 -8.66 -14.22 -4.04
C VAL A 5 -8.12 -13.71 -5.38
N TRP A 6 -7.59 -12.49 -5.39
CA TRP A 6 -6.82 -12.03 -6.52
C TRP A 6 -5.56 -12.86 -6.69
N ILE A 7 -5.24 -13.19 -7.93
CA ILE A 7 -4.05 -13.96 -8.30
C ILE A 7 -3.24 -13.22 -9.37
N TRP A 8 -1.91 -13.36 -9.28
CA TRP A 8 -0.91 -12.74 -10.16
C TRP A 8 0.27 -13.66 -10.43
N TYR A 9 1.21 -13.24 -11.27
CA TYR A 9 2.46 -13.98 -11.45
C TYR A 9 3.35 -13.79 -10.20
N PRO A 10 3.92 -14.88 -9.63
CA PRO A 10 4.68 -14.80 -8.37
C PRO A 10 5.92 -13.90 -8.52
N GLY A 11 6.14 -13.04 -7.53
CA GLY A 11 7.22 -12.05 -7.51
C GLY A 11 6.91 -10.73 -8.22
N ASP A 12 5.92 -10.69 -9.11
CA ASP A 12 5.59 -9.46 -9.85
C ASP A 12 4.91 -8.41 -8.98
N PHE A 13 4.17 -8.84 -7.96
CA PHE A 13 3.56 -7.93 -6.98
C PHE A 13 4.62 -7.13 -6.23
N GLU A 14 5.64 -7.78 -5.74
CA GLU A 14 6.75 -7.17 -5.02
C GLU A 14 7.56 -6.24 -5.93
N LEU A 15 7.80 -6.66 -7.17
CA LEU A 15 8.49 -5.83 -8.17
C LEU A 15 7.68 -4.56 -8.49
N TYR A 16 6.38 -4.69 -8.77
CA TYR A 16 5.51 -3.58 -9.13
C TYR A 16 5.41 -2.55 -8.01
N HIS A 17 5.12 -2.99 -6.77
CA HIS A 17 5.02 -2.10 -5.63
C HIS A 17 6.38 -1.51 -5.23
N GLY A 18 7.45 -2.28 -5.36
CA GLY A 18 8.81 -1.79 -5.14
C GLY A 18 9.21 -0.69 -6.14
N MET A 19 8.84 -0.82 -7.41
CA MET A 19 9.08 0.23 -8.41
C MET A 19 8.26 1.50 -8.12
N LYS A 20 7.02 1.38 -7.66
CA LYS A 20 6.24 2.56 -7.20
C LYS A 20 6.96 3.33 -6.08
N GLN A 21 7.61 2.62 -5.16
CA GLN A 21 8.42 3.28 -4.11
C GLN A 21 9.68 3.95 -4.69
N ASN A 22 10.28 3.37 -5.72
CA ASN A 22 11.43 3.95 -6.39
C ASN A 22 11.11 5.32 -7.01
N PHE A 23 10.00 5.43 -7.74
CA PHE A 23 9.56 6.71 -8.29
C PHE A 23 9.39 7.77 -7.21
N ARG A 24 8.87 7.41 -6.03
CA ARG A 24 8.78 8.34 -4.89
C ARG A 24 10.16 8.80 -4.38
N ARG A 25 11.18 7.95 -4.45
CA ARG A 25 12.56 8.33 -4.09
C ARG A 25 13.16 9.31 -5.09
N GLU A 26 12.96 9.08 -6.38
CA GLU A 26 13.40 9.98 -7.44
C GLU A 26 12.75 11.36 -7.32
N GLU A 27 11.45 11.42 -7.05
CA GLU A 27 10.73 12.66 -6.76
C GLU A 27 11.33 13.48 -5.60
N ARG A 28 12.01 12.81 -4.67
CA ARG A 28 12.71 13.44 -3.54
C ARG A 28 14.17 13.75 -3.80
N GLY A 29 14.63 13.62 -5.04
CA GLY A 29 16.02 13.84 -5.42
C GLY A 29 16.99 12.73 -4.97
N LEU A 30 16.48 11.60 -4.50
CA LEU A 30 17.27 10.43 -4.12
C LEU A 30 17.54 9.59 -5.37
N GLY A 31 18.59 9.90 -6.10
CA GLY A 31 18.91 9.34 -7.41
C GLY A 31 19.33 7.85 -7.44
N TRP A 32 19.23 7.11 -6.34
CA TRP A 32 19.59 5.69 -6.30
C TRP A 32 18.36 4.82 -6.20
N PRO A 33 18.19 3.80 -7.08
CA PRO A 33 17.11 2.85 -6.99
C PRO A 33 17.19 2.04 -5.68
N ALA A 34 16.03 1.65 -5.15
CA ALA A 34 15.97 0.82 -3.97
C ALA A 34 16.43 -0.63 -4.23
N PHE A 35 16.60 -1.01 -5.51
CA PHE A 35 16.95 -2.37 -5.93
C PHE A 35 18.23 -2.37 -6.76
N TRP A 36 19.05 -3.40 -6.55
CA TRP A 36 20.25 -3.65 -7.36
C TRP A 36 19.92 -4.16 -8.76
N LYS A 37 18.79 -4.82 -8.91
CA LYS A 37 18.32 -5.38 -10.17
C LYS A 37 16.99 -4.77 -10.53
N MET A 38 16.96 -4.09 -11.66
CA MET A 38 15.76 -3.48 -12.23
C MET A 38 15.11 -4.49 -13.17
N ASP A 39 14.46 -5.52 -12.62
CA ASP A 39 13.55 -6.36 -13.41
C ASP A 39 12.18 -5.66 -13.45
N ASN A 40 11.51 -5.79 -14.57
CA ASN A 40 10.14 -5.33 -14.72
C ASN A 40 9.17 -6.47 -14.42
N TRP A 41 7.95 -6.16 -14.01
CA TRP A 41 6.88 -7.13 -13.94
C TRP A 41 6.46 -7.57 -15.37
N ARG A 42 5.82 -8.72 -15.47
CA ARG A 42 5.34 -9.25 -16.75
C ARG A 42 4.09 -8.51 -17.20
N GLY A 43 4.16 -7.93 -18.38
CA GLY A 43 3.04 -7.17 -18.96
C GLY A 43 1.95 -8.05 -19.59
N ASN A 44 2.23 -9.31 -19.92
CA ASN A 44 1.29 -10.24 -20.55
C ASN A 44 1.39 -11.62 -19.90
N LEU A 45 0.25 -12.17 -19.51
CA LEU A 45 0.17 -13.44 -18.78
C LEU A 45 -0.98 -14.30 -19.30
N ARG A 46 -0.84 -15.61 -19.09
CA ARG A 46 -1.91 -16.59 -19.17
C ARG A 46 -2.08 -17.22 -17.80
N PHE A 47 -3.26 -17.10 -17.20
CA PHE A 47 -3.67 -17.89 -16.05
C PHE A 47 -4.46 -19.09 -16.51
N PHE A 48 -4.32 -20.25 -15.84
CA PHE A 48 -5.02 -21.45 -16.27
C PHE A 48 -5.30 -22.40 -15.12
N ARG A 49 -6.40 -23.15 -15.27
CA ARG A 49 -6.76 -24.26 -14.38
C ARG A 49 -7.67 -25.26 -15.07
N LYS A 50 -7.48 -26.55 -14.75
CA LYS A 50 -8.38 -27.64 -15.15
C LYS A 50 -9.39 -27.91 -14.05
N TYR A 51 -10.61 -28.18 -14.46
CA TYR A 51 -11.71 -28.55 -13.59
C TYR A 51 -12.36 -29.85 -14.09
N ASP A 52 -12.92 -30.62 -13.15
CA ASP A 52 -13.82 -31.72 -13.40
C ASP A 52 -15.08 -31.44 -12.60
N LEU A 53 -16.15 -31.01 -13.29
CA LEU A 53 -17.38 -30.50 -12.69
C LEU A 53 -18.41 -31.63 -12.59
N ALA A 54 -18.98 -31.81 -11.41
CA ALA A 54 -20.08 -32.78 -11.20
C ALA A 54 -21.42 -32.29 -11.76
N GLU A 55 -21.59 -30.98 -11.88
CA GLU A 55 -22.79 -30.31 -12.37
C GLU A 55 -22.41 -29.01 -13.10
N ALA A 56 -23.38 -28.37 -13.74
CA ALA A 56 -23.13 -27.10 -14.40
C ALA A 56 -22.81 -25.98 -13.40
N GLU A 57 -21.80 -25.19 -13.69
CA GLU A 57 -21.39 -24.04 -12.88
C GLU A 57 -21.31 -22.76 -13.73
N THR A 58 -21.72 -21.65 -13.11
CA THR A 58 -21.62 -20.31 -13.70
C THR A 58 -20.64 -19.47 -12.90
N PHE A 59 -19.73 -18.81 -13.60
CA PHE A 59 -18.69 -17.99 -13.02
C PHE A 59 -18.43 -16.73 -13.85
N THR A 60 -17.74 -15.77 -13.24
CA THR A 60 -17.28 -14.52 -13.89
C THR A 60 -15.82 -14.32 -13.59
N VAL A 61 -15.06 -13.82 -14.57
CA VAL A 61 -13.64 -13.49 -14.44
C VAL A 61 -13.48 -11.97 -14.51
N TYR A 62 -12.96 -11.38 -13.45
CA TYR A 62 -12.56 -9.97 -13.40
C TYR A 62 -11.06 -9.88 -13.59
N GLY A 63 -10.57 -8.80 -14.22
CA GLY A 63 -9.16 -8.62 -14.49
C GLY A 63 -8.69 -7.16 -14.34
N ARG A 64 -7.44 -6.97 -13.97
CA ARG A 64 -6.77 -5.68 -14.05
C ARG A 64 -5.86 -5.69 -15.27
N GLY A 65 -6.41 -5.23 -16.39
CA GLY A 65 -5.78 -5.22 -17.70
C GLY A 65 -6.78 -5.49 -18.83
N VAL A 66 -6.27 -5.66 -20.03
CA VAL A 66 -7.05 -5.99 -21.22
C VAL A 66 -6.84 -7.47 -21.56
N GLY A 67 -7.92 -8.21 -21.75
CA GLY A 67 -7.80 -9.64 -21.99
C GLY A 67 -9.12 -10.34 -22.34
N HIS A 68 -9.07 -11.66 -22.29
CA HIS A 68 -10.24 -12.51 -22.54
C HIS A 68 -10.11 -13.84 -21.76
N VAL A 69 -11.22 -14.47 -21.51
CA VAL A 69 -11.32 -15.84 -21.01
C VAL A 69 -11.44 -16.79 -22.19
N GLN A 70 -10.78 -17.94 -22.08
CA GLN A 70 -10.99 -19.05 -23.00
C GLN A 70 -11.37 -20.30 -22.21
N ALA A 71 -12.57 -20.82 -22.44
CA ALA A 71 -13.04 -22.06 -21.85
C ALA A 71 -13.18 -23.10 -22.94
N ASP A 72 -12.42 -24.18 -22.87
CA ASP A 72 -12.37 -25.27 -23.87
C ASP A 72 -12.18 -24.76 -25.31
N GLY A 73 -11.38 -23.73 -25.49
CA GLY A 73 -11.12 -23.09 -26.79
C GLY A 73 -12.15 -22.03 -27.22
N VAL A 74 -13.27 -21.89 -26.53
CA VAL A 74 -14.26 -20.83 -26.79
C VAL A 74 -13.88 -19.55 -26.05
N LYS A 75 -13.88 -18.41 -26.75
CA LYS A 75 -13.46 -17.11 -26.19
C LYS A 75 -14.66 -16.31 -25.68
N PHE A 76 -14.48 -15.70 -24.52
CA PHE A 76 -15.42 -14.81 -23.85
C PHE A 76 -14.69 -13.54 -23.41
N PRO A 77 -15.31 -12.36 -23.42
CA PRO A 77 -14.72 -11.18 -22.80
C PRO A 77 -14.59 -11.34 -21.29
N LEU A 78 -13.74 -10.54 -20.67
CA LEU A 78 -13.73 -10.39 -19.20
C LEU A 78 -15.09 -9.84 -18.74
N GLU A 79 -15.45 -10.17 -17.49
CA GLU A 79 -16.71 -9.76 -16.83
C GLU A 79 -17.99 -10.35 -17.42
N GLU A 80 -17.89 -11.22 -18.43
CA GLU A 80 -19.04 -11.98 -18.94
C GLU A 80 -19.33 -13.19 -18.03
N ARG A 81 -20.62 -13.50 -17.90
CA ARG A 81 -21.09 -14.70 -17.20
C ARG A 81 -20.89 -15.93 -18.09
N ILE A 82 -20.09 -16.87 -17.63
CA ILE A 82 -19.76 -18.09 -18.37
C ILE A 82 -20.37 -19.29 -17.64
N THR A 83 -21.13 -20.12 -18.36
CA THR A 83 -21.68 -21.36 -17.82
C THR A 83 -21.01 -22.55 -18.48
N LEU A 84 -20.44 -23.45 -17.69
CA LEU A 84 -19.89 -24.72 -18.17
C LEU A 84 -20.76 -25.87 -17.67
N PRO A 85 -21.04 -26.88 -18.49
CA PRO A 85 -21.80 -28.07 -18.09
C PRO A 85 -20.97 -28.97 -17.14
N ALA A 86 -21.53 -30.06 -16.64
CA ALA A 86 -20.80 -31.12 -15.99
C ALA A 86 -19.76 -31.73 -16.95
N GLY A 87 -18.55 -32.05 -16.44
CA GLY A 87 -17.46 -32.65 -17.22
C GLY A 87 -16.11 -31.99 -16.97
N GLY A 88 -15.12 -32.41 -17.78
CA GLY A 88 -13.76 -31.91 -17.72
C GLY A 88 -13.60 -30.63 -18.54
N HIS A 89 -13.05 -29.58 -17.96
CA HIS A 89 -12.88 -28.28 -18.58
C HIS A 89 -11.48 -27.71 -18.35
N LEU A 90 -10.97 -26.95 -19.33
CA LEU A 90 -9.80 -26.10 -19.21
C LEU A 90 -10.23 -24.66 -19.30
N ILE A 91 -10.01 -23.88 -18.23
CA ILE A 91 -10.20 -22.43 -18.22
C ILE A 91 -8.84 -21.76 -18.32
N GLU A 92 -8.72 -20.86 -19.28
CA GLU A 92 -7.54 -20.03 -19.52
C GLU A 92 -7.96 -18.57 -19.53
N VAL A 93 -7.15 -17.69 -18.96
CA VAL A 93 -7.38 -16.26 -19.00
C VAL A 93 -6.11 -15.59 -19.51
N PHE A 94 -6.23 -14.96 -20.67
CA PHE A 94 -5.16 -14.18 -21.29
C PHE A 94 -5.37 -12.72 -20.92
N ILE A 95 -4.38 -12.11 -20.30
CA ILE A 95 -4.50 -10.73 -19.82
C ILE A 95 -3.17 -9.99 -19.99
N GLY A 96 -3.25 -8.72 -20.42
CA GLY A 96 -2.14 -7.80 -20.55
C GLY A 96 -2.39 -6.51 -19.79
N ASN A 97 -1.38 -6.01 -19.08
CA ASN A 97 -1.39 -4.70 -18.44
C ASN A 97 0.03 -4.11 -18.48
N MET A 98 0.21 -3.07 -19.31
CA MET A 98 1.52 -2.43 -19.50
C MET A 98 1.81 -1.34 -18.46
N THR A 99 0.81 -0.87 -17.75
CA THR A 99 0.92 0.22 -16.76
C THR A 99 0.73 -0.25 -15.32
N GLY A 100 0.34 -1.50 -15.14
CA GLY A 100 0.06 -2.10 -13.85
C GLY A 100 0.31 -3.60 -13.88
N LEU A 101 0.08 -4.24 -12.74
CA LEU A 101 0.19 -5.67 -12.53
C LEU A 101 -0.99 -6.39 -13.21
N PRO A 102 -0.78 -7.27 -14.21
CA PRO A 102 -1.84 -8.13 -14.70
C PRO A 102 -2.26 -9.11 -13.59
N CYS A 103 -3.52 -9.06 -13.20
CA CYS A 103 -4.07 -9.97 -12.19
C CYS A 103 -5.54 -10.26 -12.47
N ILE A 104 -6.02 -11.38 -11.96
CA ILE A 104 -7.41 -11.81 -12.14
C ILE A 104 -8.06 -12.22 -10.83
N TYR A 105 -9.38 -12.11 -10.79
CA TYR A 105 -10.25 -12.61 -9.74
C TYR A 105 -11.39 -13.40 -10.40
N VAL A 106 -11.59 -14.64 -9.99
CA VAL A 106 -12.64 -15.52 -10.53
C VAL A 106 -13.65 -15.81 -9.44
N GLU A 107 -14.88 -15.47 -9.70
CA GLU A 107 -16.00 -15.62 -8.77
C GLU A 107 -17.04 -16.59 -9.31
N ASN A 108 -17.43 -17.56 -8.51
CA ASN A 108 -18.55 -18.46 -8.82
C ASN A 108 -19.86 -17.86 -8.30
N GLU A 109 -20.95 -18.01 -9.04
CA GLU A 109 -22.27 -17.54 -8.58
C GLU A 109 -22.79 -18.33 -7.36
N ARG A 110 -22.33 -19.56 -7.19
CA ARG A 110 -22.69 -20.41 -6.06
C ARG A 110 -21.59 -20.36 -4.99
N GLU A 111 -21.97 -20.23 -3.72
CA GLU A 111 -21.02 -20.27 -2.60
C GLU A 111 -20.27 -21.60 -2.49
N ASP A 112 -20.87 -22.72 -2.89
CA ASP A 112 -20.29 -24.06 -2.90
C ASP A 112 -19.63 -24.42 -4.24
N GLY A 113 -19.68 -23.53 -5.24
CA GLY A 113 -19.10 -23.72 -6.55
C GLY A 113 -17.59 -23.98 -6.52
N ARG A 114 -17.09 -24.68 -7.53
CA ARG A 114 -15.69 -25.12 -7.61
C ARG A 114 -14.81 -24.17 -8.40
N ILE A 115 -15.42 -23.38 -9.33
CA ILE A 115 -14.69 -22.46 -10.19
C ILE A 115 -14.52 -21.12 -9.49
N PHE A 116 -13.35 -20.90 -8.88
CA PHE A 116 -12.94 -19.63 -8.27
C PHE A 116 -11.42 -19.51 -8.28
N SER A 117 -10.90 -18.29 -8.16
CA SER A 117 -9.45 -18.06 -8.10
C SER A 117 -8.90 -18.32 -6.70
N ASP A 118 -7.86 -19.13 -6.64
CA ASP A 118 -7.09 -19.44 -5.45
C ASP A 118 -5.64 -19.84 -5.82
N GLY A 119 -4.83 -20.20 -4.86
CA GLY A 119 -3.44 -20.61 -5.05
C GLY A 119 -3.23 -21.90 -5.87
N THR A 120 -4.29 -22.58 -6.35
CA THR A 120 -4.19 -23.80 -7.15
C THR A 120 -4.18 -23.52 -8.66
N TRP A 121 -4.36 -22.26 -9.06
CA TRP A 121 -4.19 -21.86 -10.45
C TRP A 121 -2.72 -21.83 -10.85
N GLY A 122 -2.46 -21.98 -12.15
CA GLY A 122 -1.17 -21.73 -12.77
C GLY A 122 -1.12 -20.38 -13.44
N ALA A 123 0.05 -19.77 -13.47
CA ALA A 123 0.38 -18.59 -14.26
C ALA A 123 1.50 -18.95 -15.25
N ASP A 124 1.44 -18.38 -16.45
CA ASP A 124 2.39 -18.65 -17.53
C ASP A 124 2.73 -17.31 -18.22
N ASP A 125 4.02 -17.02 -18.33
CA ASP A 125 4.56 -15.86 -19.02
C ASP A 125 4.97 -16.17 -20.48
N PHE A 126 4.46 -17.28 -21.03
CA PHE A 126 4.79 -17.87 -22.33
C PHE A 126 6.21 -18.41 -22.47
N LEU A 127 6.98 -18.40 -21.39
CA LEU A 127 8.29 -19.04 -21.27
C LEU A 127 8.26 -20.20 -20.27
N GLN A 128 7.53 -20.00 -19.17
CA GLN A 128 7.38 -20.99 -18.11
C GLN A 128 6.05 -20.88 -17.40
N ALA A 129 5.53 -22.02 -16.98
CA ALA A 129 4.35 -22.10 -16.12
C ALA A 129 4.77 -22.31 -14.66
N VAL A 130 4.17 -21.53 -13.77
CA VAL A 130 4.45 -21.54 -12.32
C VAL A 130 3.14 -21.47 -11.53
N PRO A 131 3.11 -21.86 -10.25
CA PRO A 131 1.98 -21.55 -9.37
C PRO A 131 1.78 -20.03 -9.24
N VAL A 132 0.53 -19.60 -9.09
CA VAL A 132 0.21 -18.17 -8.92
C VAL A 132 0.67 -17.59 -7.59
N GLY A 133 0.96 -16.29 -7.57
CA GLY A 133 1.07 -15.48 -6.36
C GLY A 133 -0.31 -15.06 -5.85
N THR A 134 -0.50 -15.05 -4.54
CA THR A 134 -1.72 -14.58 -3.89
C THR A 134 -1.39 -13.92 -2.55
N SER A 135 -2.32 -13.13 -2.01
CA SER A 135 -2.22 -12.61 -0.65
C SER A 135 -3.59 -12.61 0.03
N SER A 136 -3.60 -12.84 1.34
CA SER A 136 -4.80 -12.71 2.17
C SER A 136 -5.31 -11.27 2.30
N LEU A 137 -4.61 -10.30 1.77
CA LEU A 137 -5.02 -8.90 1.75
C LEU A 137 -6.00 -8.58 0.62
N TYR A 138 -6.00 -9.40 -0.45
CA TYR A 138 -6.81 -9.17 -1.66
C TYR A 138 -7.81 -10.29 -1.87
N THR A 139 -8.79 -10.36 -0.97
CA THR A 139 -9.84 -11.38 -0.96
C THR A 139 -11.20 -10.89 -1.44
N GLY A 140 -11.35 -9.60 -1.68
CA GLY A 140 -12.56 -8.99 -2.22
C GLY A 140 -12.40 -8.58 -3.66
N ARG A 141 -13.43 -8.76 -4.47
CA ARG A 141 -13.46 -8.35 -5.88
C ARG A 141 -13.17 -6.85 -6.06
N GLU A 142 -13.66 -6.03 -5.11
CA GLU A 142 -13.54 -4.57 -5.14
C GLU A 142 -12.11 -4.08 -4.88
N GLN A 143 -11.26 -4.92 -4.31
CA GLN A 143 -9.87 -4.59 -4.07
C GLN A 143 -9.06 -4.60 -5.36
N ASP A 144 -8.00 -3.80 -5.42
CA ASP A 144 -7.11 -3.75 -6.56
C ASP A 144 -5.66 -4.07 -6.12
N PRO A 145 -5.09 -5.21 -6.55
CA PRO A 145 -3.69 -5.52 -6.27
C PRO A 145 -2.69 -4.50 -6.81
N ASN A 146 -3.09 -3.60 -7.70
CA ASN A 146 -2.27 -2.49 -8.15
C ASN A 146 -2.21 -1.34 -7.14
N GLU A 147 -3.08 -1.34 -6.14
CA GLU A 147 -3.10 -0.36 -5.07
C GLU A 147 -2.76 -1.04 -3.74
N ALA A 148 -2.03 -0.32 -2.88
CA ALA A 148 -1.76 -0.81 -1.54
C ALA A 148 -2.96 -0.53 -0.63
N GLU A 149 -3.48 -1.57 0.01
CA GLU A 149 -4.46 -1.44 1.08
C GLU A 149 -3.72 -1.00 2.36
N TYR A 150 -4.12 0.16 2.90
CA TYR A 150 -3.56 0.68 4.14
C TYR A 150 -4.65 0.85 5.18
N GLU A 151 -4.31 0.55 6.43
CA GLU A 151 -5.05 1.03 7.60
C GLU A 151 -4.47 2.38 8.02
N GLU A 152 -5.36 3.33 8.30
CA GLU A 152 -5.00 4.64 8.81
C GLU A 152 -5.40 4.76 10.28
N THR A 153 -4.45 5.14 11.12
CA THR A 153 -4.69 5.38 12.55
C THR A 153 -4.20 6.76 12.94
N VAL A 154 -4.99 7.47 13.74
CA VAL A 154 -4.58 8.76 14.29
C VAL A 154 -3.62 8.52 15.46
N VAL A 155 -2.47 9.18 15.41
CA VAL A 155 -1.44 9.17 16.45
C VAL A 155 -1.38 10.57 17.07
N ASN A 156 -1.63 10.64 18.37
CA ASN A 156 -1.44 11.88 19.13
C ASN A 156 0.01 11.97 19.62
N PRO A 157 0.58 13.17 19.72
CA PRO A 157 1.90 13.35 20.29
C PRO A 157 1.95 12.99 21.79
N VAL A 158 3.08 12.48 22.22
CA VAL A 158 3.37 12.25 23.66
C VAL A 158 3.90 13.51 24.32
N SER A 159 4.50 14.41 23.55
CA SER A 159 4.88 15.74 24.03
C SER A 159 4.84 16.80 22.93
N VAL A 160 4.49 18.01 23.33
CA VAL A 160 4.54 19.23 22.50
C VAL A 160 5.22 20.29 23.34
N THR A 161 6.40 20.73 22.95
CA THR A 161 7.25 21.62 23.73
C THR A 161 7.79 22.76 22.88
N GLU A 162 8.03 23.91 23.52
CA GLU A 162 8.75 25.00 22.89
C GLU A 162 10.24 24.68 22.82
N ARG A 163 10.83 24.87 21.64
CA ARG A 163 12.27 24.78 21.38
C ARG A 163 12.66 25.84 20.37
N GLU A 164 13.73 26.55 20.61
CA GLU A 164 14.36 27.50 19.68
C GLU A 164 13.36 28.49 19.00
N GLY A 165 12.35 28.91 19.75
CA GLY A 165 11.31 29.82 19.25
C GLY A 165 10.27 29.16 18.31
N GLY A 166 10.13 27.84 18.38
CA GLY A 166 9.13 27.07 17.64
C GLY A 166 8.58 25.90 18.46
N THR A 167 7.76 25.09 17.85
CA THR A 167 7.12 23.93 18.46
C THR A 167 7.81 22.63 18.03
N LEU A 168 8.39 21.92 18.99
CA LEU A 168 8.86 20.54 18.82
C LEU A 168 7.79 19.56 19.31
N VAL A 169 7.48 18.59 18.48
CA VAL A 169 6.47 17.53 18.70
C VAL A 169 7.15 16.17 18.71
N ASP A 170 6.96 15.37 19.75
CA ASP A 170 7.38 13.97 19.83
C ASP A 170 6.13 13.07 19.78
N PHE A 171 6.06 12.16 18.81
CA PHE A 171 5.02 11.14 18.70
C PHE A 171 5.33 9.88 19.50
N GLY A 172 6.48 9.81 20.19
CA GLY A 172 6.88 8.67 21.02
C GLY A 172 7.31 7.43 20.25
N ARG A 173 7.04 7.39 18.95
CA ARG A 173 7.38 6.30 18.01
C ARG A 173 7.54 6.83 16.61
N ILE A 174 8.14 6.05 15.74
CA ILE A 174 8.12 6.36 14.30
C ILE A 174 6.68 6.29 13.78
N VAL A 175 6.27 7.32 13.10
CA VAL A 175 5.03 7.42 12.31
C VAL A 175 5.41 7.32 10.85
N ASP A 176 4.87 6.36 10.14
CA ASP A 176 4.92 6.33 8.67
C ASP A 176 3.59 6.88 8.13
N GLY A 177 3.57 8.14 7.78
CA GLY A 177 2.33 8.85 7.46
C GLY A 177 2.54 10.34 7.26
N TRP A 178 1.61 11.15 7.73
CA TRP A 178 1.69 12.62 7.62
C TRP A 178 1.12 13.29 8.86
N PRO A 179 1.66 14.46 9.22
CA PRO A 179 1.07 15.27 10.28
C PRO A 179 -0.23 15.94 9.83
N MET A 180 -1.16 16.06 10.74
CA MET A 180 -2.36 16.89 10.64
C MET A 180 -2.16 18.09 11.56
N ILE A 181 -2.25 19.29 11.01
CA ILE A 181 -1.97 20.54 11.70
C ILE A 181 -3.18 21.46 11.54
N SER A 182 -3.65 21.99 12.66
CA SER A 182 -4.70 23.03 12.69
C SER A 182 -4.30 24.13 13.66
N PHE A 183 -4.65 25.36 13.32
CA PHE A 183 -4.33 26.53 14.13
C PHE A 183 -5.46 26.92 15.08
N ALA A 184 -5.10 27.42 16.25
CA ALA A 184 -6.06 27.98 17.17
C ALA A 184 -6.70 29.25 16.57
N ALA A 185 -8.00 29.40 16.72
CA ALA A 185 -8.70 30.61 16.25
C ALA A 185 -8.11 31.88 16.88
N GLY A 186 -7.66 32.81 16.04
CA GLY A 186 -7.03 34.06 16.46
C GLY A 186 -5.51 33.95 16.71
N SER A 187 -4.85 32.83 16.43
CA SER A 187 -3.39 32.76 16.46
C SER A 187 -2.78 33.65 15.37
N ALA A 188 -1.57 34.18 15.63
CA ALA A 188 -0.83 34.97 14.64
C ALA A 188 -0.53 34.17 13.37
N ALA A 189 -0.31 32.86 13.52
CA ALA A 189 -0.11 31.92 12.42
C ALA A 189 -1.40 31.68 11.59
N ALA A 190 -2.58 31.80 12.21
CA ALA A 190 -3.87 31.74 11.52
C ALA A 190 -4.23 33.07 10.81
N ALA A 191 -3.66 34.20 11.21
CA ALA A 191 -3.96 35.54 10.67
C ALA A 191 -3.46 35.73 9.22
N GLY A 192 -2.57 34.86 8.70
CA GLY A 192 -2.16 34.79 7.29
C GLY A 192 -3.15 34.05 6.36
N THR A 193 -4.27 33.55 6.87
CA THR A 193 -5.20 32.67 6.14
C THR A 193 -6.29 33.41 5.33
N GLY A 194 -6.01 34.60 4.80
CA GLY A 194 -6.81 35.17 3.70
C GLY A 194 -6.66 34.31 2.45
N LYS A 195 -7.72 34.04 1.72
CA LYS A 195 -7.80 33.10 0.57
C LYS A 195 -6.78 33.33 -0.57
N GLU A 196 -5.95 34.34 -0.50
CA GLU A 196 -4.92 34.67 -1.49
C GLU A 196 -3.48 34.74 -0.90
N ASP A 197 -3.33 34.74 0.46
CA ASP A 197 -2.05 34.64 1.18
C ASP A 197 -2.22 33.69 2.38
N MET A 198 -2.43 32.41 2.11
CA MET A 198 -2.40 31.38 3.15
C MET A 198 -0.98 31.36 3.70
N GLY A 199 -0.81 31.79 4.97
CA GLY A 199 0.50 31.82 5.61
C GLY A 199 1.19 30.48 5.50
N ASP A 200 2.18 30.41 4.62
CA ASP A 200 3.06 29.27 4.44
C ASP A 200 3.90 29.11 5.71
N PHE A 201 3.99 27.92 6.21
CA PHE A 201 4.91 27.58 7.32
C PHE A 201 5.77 26.38 6.93
N SER A 202 6.87 26.22 7.66
CA SER A 202 7.78 25.11 7.45
C SER A 202 7.51 24.00 8.46
N ILE A 203 7.69 22.74 8.03
CA ILE A 203 7.73 21.57 8.88
C ILE A 203 9.05 20.87 8.68
N ILE A 204 9.81 20.67 9.74
CA ILE A 204 11.07 19.93 9.72
C ILE A 204 10.82 18.56 10.34
N TYR A 205 11.23 17.49 9.66
CA TYR A 205 10.99 16.11 10.06
C TYR A 205 12.29 15.45 10.52
N GLY A 206 12.23 14.68 11.60
CA GLY A 206 13.37 13.91 12.10
C GLY A 206 12.96 12.60 12.76
N GLU A 207 13.85 11.63 12.78
CA GLU A 207 13.73 10.40 13.57
C GLU A 207 14.23 10.63 15.01
N SER A 208 15.06 11.65 15.22
CA SER A 208 15.54 12.14 16.52
C SER A 208 15.21 13.61 16.73
N GLU A 209 15.28 14.08 17.98
CA GLU A 209 15.11 15.49 18.34
C GLU A 209 16.14 16.37 17.65
N ASP A 210 17.43 15.95 17.71
CA ASP A 210 18.53 16.70 17.09
C ASP A 210 18.35 16.87 15.59
N GLU A 211 17.87 15.82 14.92
CA GLU A 211 17.61 15.87 13.48
C GLU A 211 16.43 16.80 13.14
N ALA A 212 15.37 16.78 13.92
CA ALA A 212 14.22 17.67 13.72
C ALA A 212 14.55 19.15 13.95
N LEU A 213 15.52 19.44 14.81
CA LEU A 213 15.99 20.79 15.10
C LEU A 213 17.07 21.29 14.12
N ASP A 214 17.63 20.42 13.29
CA ASP A 214 18.65 20.80 12.31
C ASP A 214 18.04 21.07 10.93
N PRO A 215 17.88 22.34 10.47
CA PRO A 215 17.27 22.66 9.21
C PRO A 215 18.11 22.27 7.97
N VAL A 216 19.36 21.87 8.16
CA VAL A 216 20.32 21.52 7.08
C VAL A 216 20.39 20.00 6.90
N TYR A 217 20.53 19.26 8.02
CA TYR A 217 20.73 17.80 8.00
C TYR A 217 19.49 16.99 8.40
N CYS A 218 18.32 17.65 8.53
CA CYS A 218 17.07 16.97 8.79
C CYS A 218 16.72 15.96 7.69
N TYR A 219 15.91 14.97 8.04
CA TYR A 219 15.42 14.00 7.06
C TYR A 219 14.68 14.67 5.89
N TYR A 220 13.82 15.63 6.19
CA TYR A 220 13.10 16.41 5.19
C TYR A 220 12.56 17.72 5.79
N LYS A 221 12.50 18.76 4.95
CA LYS A 221 11.87 20.02 5.26
C LYS A 221 10.77 20.31 4.24
N GLU A 222 9.54 20.48 4.70
CA GLU A 222 8.42 21.00 3.92
C GLU A 222 8.39 22.52 4.06
N GLU A 223 8.65 23.28 3.01
CA GLU A 223 8.79 24.75 3.10
C GLU A 223 7.46 25.49 2.91
N HIS A 224 6.48 24.87 2.25
CA HIS A 224 5.21 25.47 1.89
C HIS A 224 4.04 24.65 2.42
N ALA A 225 3.99 24.44 3.73
CA ALA A 225 2.85 23.83 4.39
C ALA A 225 1.80 24.91 4.70
N TYR A 226 0.53 24.52 4.65
CA TYR A 226 -0.61 25.36 5.07
C TYR A 226 -1.69 24.48 5.68
N GLU A 227 -2.57 25.06 6.47
CA GLU A 227 -3.67 24.32 7.09
C GLU A 227 -4.57 23.64 6.05
N GLY A 228 -4.81 22.34 6.24
CA GLY A 228 -5.60 21.52 5.31
C GLY A 228 -4.84 21.01 4.09
N LYS A 229 -3.54 21.35 3.91
CA LYS A 229 -2.72 20.75 2.88
C LYS A 229 -2.56 19.25 3.12
N LYS A 230 -2.86 18.43 2.10
CA LYS A 230 -2.54 17.01 2.12
C LYS A 230 -1.03 16.84 1.98
N LEU A 231 -0.36 16.62 3.11
CA LEU A 231 1.08 16.39 3.15
C LEU A 231 1.42 14.98 2.63
N ARG A 232 2.65 14.81 2.15
CA ARG A 232 3.12 13.51 1.66
C ARG A 232 3.45 12.58 2.82
N ARG A 233 3.22 11.28 2.62
CA ARG A 233 3.65 10.21 3.53
C ARG A 233 5.16 10.25 3.75
N ARG A 234 5.59 10.22 5.02
CA ARG A 234 6.99 10.22 5.45
C ARG A 234 7.13 9.39 6.71
N ALA A 235 8.33 8.89 6.98
CA ALA A 235 8.67 8.28 8.25
C ALA A 235 9.32 9.35 9.16
N PHE A 236 8.76 9.55 10.35
CA PHE A 236 9.27 10.52 11.33
C PHE A 236 8.80 10.15 12.72
N ARG A 237 9.56 10.54 13.74
CA ARG A 237 9.11 10.53 15.13
C ARG A 237 8.89 11.95 15.63
N TYR A 238 9.73 12.88 15.20
CA TYR A 238 9.70 14.28 15.59
C TYR A 238 9.32 15.15 14.40
N ILE A 239 8.56 16.21 14.70
CA ILE A 239 8.42 17.34 13.78
C ILE A 239 8.72 18.62 14.54
N TYR A 240 9.30 19.58 13.84
CA TYR A 240 9.55 20.92 14.37
C TYR A 240 8.91 21.97 13.48
N LEU A 241 8.21 22.90 14.09
CA LEU A 241 7.50 24.01 13.45
C LEU A 241 8.18 25.33 13.85
N PRO A 242 9.15 25.82 13.05
CA PRO A 242 9.85 27.07 13.35
C PRO A 242 8.89 28.26 13.43
N GLY A 243 9.03 29.08 14.47
CA GLY A 243 8.27 30.32 14.63
C GLY A 243 6.80 30.16 15.04
N ILE A 244 6.32 28.92 15.27
CA ILE A 244 4.96 28.63 15.74
C ILE A 244 5.04 28.14 17.17
N LEU A 245 4.33 28.77 18.10
CA LEU A 245 4.34 28.40 19.50
C LEU A 245 3.33 27.26 19.82
N PRO A 246 3.61 26.42 20.84
CA PRO A 246 2.77 25.27 21.18
C PRO A 246 1.28 25.60 21.43
N GLY A 247 0.98 26.79 21.97
CA GLY A 247 -0.39 27.25 22.21
C GLY A 247 -1.16 27.69 20.95
N GLU A 248 -0.48 27.85 19.82
CA GLU A 248 -1.09 28.35 18.57
C GLU A 248 -1.57 27.22 17.66
N VAL A 249 -1.17 25.98 17.94
CA VAL A 249 -1.33 24.86 17.02
C VAL A 249 -1.81 23.60 17.74
N SER A 250 -2.71 22.85 17.10
CA SER A 250 -3.10 21.51 17.48
C SER A 250 -2.53 20.52 16.43
N ILE A 251 -1.83 19.50 16.91
CA ILE A 251 -1.08 18.60 16.06
C ILE A 251 -1.42 17.15 16.40
N SER A 252 -1.67 16.37 15.36
CA SER A 252 -1.72 14.90 15.39
C SER A 252 -1.08 14.38 14.12
N ALA A 253 -1.01 13.08 13.96
CA ALA A 253 -0.51 12.48 12.72
C ALA A 253 -1.42 11.32 12.30
N VAL A 254 -1.51 11.06 11.00
CA VAL A 254 -2.06 9.83 10.46
C VAL A 254 -0.90 8.88 10.21
N HIS A 255 -0.95 7.72 10.82
CA HIS A 255 -0.05 6.61 10.55
C HIS A 255 -0.73 5.64 9.60
N GLN A 256 -0.08 5.32 8.48
CA GLN A 256 -0.49 4.28 7.56
C GLN A 256 0.31 3.00 7.78
N SER A 257 -0.38 1.88 7.89
CA SER A 257 0.23 0.55 7.96
C SER A 257 -0.49 -0.42 7.04
N ILE A 258 0.21 -1.47 6.64
CA ILE A 258 -0.44 -2.59 5.95
C ILE A 258 -1.25 -3.37 6.99
N PRO A 259 -2.52 -3.75 6.73
CA PRO A 259 -3.39 -4.44 7.68
C PRO A 259 -2.98 -5.91 7.88
N LEU A 260 -1.76 -6.13 8.36
CA LEU A 260 -1.22 -7.45 8.62
C LEU A 260 -1.64 -7.95 10.00
N LYS A 261 -2.31 -9.11 10.03
CA LYS A 261 -2.55 -9.83 11.29
C LYS A 261 -1.30 -10.62 11.67
N VAL A 262 -0.53 -10.11 12.61
CA VAL A 262 0.62 -10.83 13.17
C VAL A 262 0.12 -12.09 13.89
N ARG A 263 0.48 -13.27 13.38
CA ARG A 263 0.10 -14.57 13.95
C ARG A 263 1.25 -15.25 14.71
N ALA A 264 2.46 -14.73 14.59
CA ALA A 264 3.64 -15.23 15.26
C ALA A 264 3.87 -14.50 16.59
N SER A 265 4.35 -15.21 17.58
CA SER A 265 4.88 -14.64 18.82
C SER A 265 6.29 -15.17 19.06
N PHE A 266 7.13 -14.34 19.63
CA PHE A 266 8.51 -14.70 19.99
C PHE A 266 8.81 -14.17 21.37
N HIS A 267 9.48 -14.98 22.18
CA HIS A 267 10.01 -14.60 23.47
C HIS A 267 11.29 -15.37 23.76
N SER A 268 12.30 -14.67 24.24
CA SER A 268 13.57 -15.25 24.69
C SER A 268 13.91 -14.73 26.09
N ASN A 269 14.94 -15.28 26.70
CA ASN A 269 15.50 -14.82 27.97
C ASN A 269 16.44 -13.59 27.81
N ASP A 270 16.57 -13.04 26.61
CA ASP A 270 17.36 -11.86 26.29
C ASP A 270 16.40 -10.72 25.88
N ASP A 271 16.37 -9.67 26.70
CA ASP A 271 15.50 -8.53 26.47
C ASP A 271 15.87 -7.75 25.19
N THR A 272 17.14 -7.76 24.79
CA THR A 272 17.57 -7.13 23.54
C THR A 272 16.96 -7.82 22.34
N ILE A 273 16.97 -9.15 22.33
CA ILE A 273 16.37 -9.96 21.25
C ILE A 273 14.86 -9.77 21.22
N ASN A 274 14.19 -9.73 22.38
CA ASN A 274 12.76 -9.44 22.48
C ASN A 274 12.43 -8.06 21.89
N ARG A 275 13.25 -7.08 22.17
CA ARG A 275 13.10 -5.71 21.64
C ARG A 275 13.33 -5.64 20.14
N ILE A 276 14.31 -6.37 19.60
CA ILE A 276 14.55 -6.50 18.14
C ILE A 276 13.32 -7.08 17.46
N TRP A 277 12.72 -8.13 18.05
CA TRP A 277 11.49 -8.73 17.52
C TRP A 277 10.34 -7.70 17.42
N GLU A 278 10.10 -6.94 18.49
CA GLU A 278 9.03 -5.92 18.50
C GLU A 278 9.28 -4.80 17.49
N VAL A 279 10.52 -4.38 17.30
CA VAL A 279 10.88 -3.39 16.27
C VAL A 279 10.64 -3.97 14.87
N ALA A 280 11.17 -5.16 14.58
CA ALA A 280 11.04 -5.81 13.28
C ALA A 280 9.57 -6.11 12.88
N LYS A 281 8.73 -6.39 13.87
CA LYS A 281 7.29 -6.60 13.63
C LYS A 281 6.57 -5.34 13.15
N ASN A 282 7.07 -4.17 13.50
CA ASN A 282 6.46 -2.88 13.21
C ASN A 282 7.13 -2.14 12.04
N THR A 283 8.13 -2.75 11.39
CA THR A 283 8.81 -2.24 10.20
C THR A 283 8.27 -2.90 8.93
#